data_8195b5c5d403a8ff497276645b28ab64
#
_entry.id   8195b5c5d403a8ff497276645b28ab64
#
_cell.length_a   1.000
_cell.length_b   1.000
_cell.length_c   1.000
_cell.angle_alpha   90.00
_cell.angle_beta   90.00
_cell.angle_gamma   90.00
#
_symmetry.space_group_name_H-M   'P 1'
#
loop_
_entity.id
_entity.type
_entity.pdbx_description
1 polymer ?
#
loop_
_entity_poly.entity_id
_entity_poly.type
_entity_poly.pdbx_seq_one_letter_code
_entity_poly.pdbx_strand_id
1 'polypeptide(L)'
;MKRPFISRERLKQITETYPTPFHLYDEAGIRQTARALHQAFSWNPGFKEYFAIKATPNPAILKILKEEGCGVDCASYVELLIAQKLGFTGQEIMFSSNNTPVEEMVFARQLGATINLDAYEDVAFLQSVATLPEVISCRYNPGGVFELGTDIMDHPEEAKFGMTKEQLIQAFTELKDLGVKRFGIHALLASNTVSNDYYPELAKQLFQLAVEVVEKTGVTLDFVNLSGGVGVNYKPEDKPNDIAVIGEGVRQAYEDILVPAGLDQVKIYTELGRFMLAPHGLLVTHVTHKKQTYRTYLGVDASAVNLLRPAMYGAYHHITNLDRPDGETEIVDIVGSLCENNDKFAKNREFPVSEIGDLLVIHDTGAHGYSMGYQYNAKLRSAEILLEESGQTRLIRRSEKPEDYFATLYGFDFEK
;
A
#
# COMPACT_ATOMS: atom_id res chain seq x y z
N MET A 1 -4.79 -13.87 -19.86
CA MET A 1 -5.17 -14.64 -18.65
C MET A 1 -4.06 -14.40 -17.62
N LYS A 2 -4.39 -14.00 -16.39
CA LYS A 2 -3.39 -13.91 -15.31
C LYS A 2 -2.87 -15.30 -14.96
N ARG A 3 -1.58 -15.39 -14.74
CA ARG A 3 -0.93 -16.65 -14.34
C ARG A 3 -0.21 -16.41 -13.01
N PRO A 4 -0.22 -17.37 -12.08
CA PRO A 4 0.58 -17.26 -10.87
C PRO A 4 2.08 -17.28 -11.23
N PHE A 5 2.89 -16.60 -10.45
CA PHE A 5 4.37 -16.55 -10.61
C PHE A 5 5.06 -17.87 -10.23
N ILE A 6 4.30 -18.88 -9.86
CA ILE A 6 4.78 -20.19 -9.40
C ILE A 6 4.00 -21.30 -10.11
N SER A 7 4.66 -22.43 -10.41
CA SER A 7 3.98 -23.59 -11.01
C SER A 7 3.06 -24.30 -9.99
N ARG A 8 2.05 -25.00 -10.52
CA ARG A 8 1.14 -25.82 -9.74
C ARG A 8 1.88 -26.86 -8.87
N GLU A 9 2.84 -27.56 -9.48
CA GLU A 9 3.61 -28.62 -8.83
C GLU A 9 4.41 -28.05 -7.66
N ARG A 10 5.07 -26.91 -7.87
CA ARG A 10 5.83 -26.24 -6.81
C ARG A 10 4.92 -25.74 -5.69
N LEU A 11 3.76 -25.18 -6.02
CA LEU A 11 2.82 -24.73 -5.01
C LEU A 11 2.25 -25.89 -4.18
N LYS A 12 1.97 -27.04 -4.81
CA LYS A 12 1.57 -28.26 -4.08
C LYS A 12 2.64 -28.72 -3.08
N GLN A 13 3.91 -28.72 -3.45
CA GLN A 13 5.00 -29.02 -2.51
C GLN A 13 5.03 -28.04 -1.33
N ILE A 14 4.71 -26.77 -1.55
CA ILE A 14 4.64 -25.76 -0.49
C ILE A 14 3.48 -26.08 0.44
N THR A 15 2.32 -26.49 -0.08
CA THR A 15 1.15 -26.86 0.75
C THR A 15 1.38 -28.11 1.61
N GLU A 16 2.29 -28.99 1.24
CA GLU A 16 2.70 -30.12 2.10
C GLU A 16 3.44 -29.64 3.36
N THR A 17 4.14 -28.51 3.28
CA THR A 17 4.91 -27.95 4.40
C THR A 17 4.09 -26.93 5.19
N TYR A 18 3.33 -26.10 4.49
CA TYR A 18 2.55 -25.01 5.06
C TYR A 18 1.07 -25.19 4.75
N PRO A 19 0.25 -25.50 5.77
CA PRO A 19 -1.20 -25.65 5.58
C PRO A 19 -1.83 -24.36 5.06
N THR A 20 -2.80 -24.47 4.16
CA THR A 20 -3.64 -23.35 3.71
C THR A 20 -4.62 -22.91 4.81
N PRO A 21 -5.14 -21.67 4.77
CA PRO A 21 -4.74 -20.61 3.83
C PRO A 21 -3.40 -19.98 4.23
N PHE A 22 -2.65 -19.44 3.25
CA PHE A 22 -1.47 -18.62 3.52
C PHE A 22 -1.25 -17.59 2.40
N HIS A 23 -0.54 -16.50 2.70
CA HIS A 23 -0.04 -15.57 1.69
C HIS A 23 1.35 -16.00 1.23
N LEU A 24 1.55 -16.01 -0.09
CA LEU A 24 2.86 -16.29 -0.71
C LEU A 24 3.34 -15.04 -1.44
N TYR A 25 4.56 -14.60 -1.15
CA TYR A 25 5.19 -13.45 -1.79
C TYR A 25 6.35 -13.87 -2.68
N ASP A 26 6.52 -13.18 -3.81
CA ASP A 26 7.60 -13.39 -4.79
C ASP A 26 8.71 -12.35 -4.60
N GLU A 27 9.84 -12.74 -4.03
CA GLU A 27 10.98 -11.85 -3.82
C GLU A 27 11.51 -11.29 -5.13
N ALA A 28 11.67 -12.13 -6.17
CA ALA A 28 12.22 -11.71 -7.47
C ALA A 28 11.35 -10.63 -8.11
N GLY A 29 10.03 -10.81 -8.10
CA GLY A 29 9.08 -9.83 -8.61
C GLY A 29 9.10 -8.52 -7.84
N ILE A 30 9.19 -8.57 -6.50
CA ILE A 30 9.29 -7.38 -5.64
C ILE A 30 10.54 -6.57 -6.01
N ARG A 31 11.71 -7.21 -6.09
CA ARG A 31 12.97 -6.55 -6.46
C ARG A 31 12.92 -5.98 -7.87
N GLN A 32 12.36 -6.71 -8.82
CA GLN A 32 12.22 -6.25 -10.20
C GLN A 32 11.37 -4.97 -10.29
N THR A 33 10.24 -4.91 -9.58
CA THR A 33 9.38 -3.73 -9.56
C THR A 33 10.08 -2.52 -8.91
N ALA A 34 10.80 -2.73 -7.79
CA ALA A 34 11.57 -1.66 -7.15
C ALA A 34 12.63 -1.09 -8.11
N ARG A 35 13.39 -1.95 -8.77
CA ARG A 35 14.41 -1.54 -9.75
C ARG A 35 13.80 -0.81 -10.96
N ALA A 36 12.66 -1.29 -11.47
CA ALA A 36 11.95 -0.64 -12.57
C ALA A 36 11.48 0.77 -12.19
N LEU A 37 10.96 0.95 -10.97
CA LEU A 37 10.56 2.25 -10.45
C LEU A 37 11.76 3.19 -10.34
N HIS A 38 12.86 2.78 -9.73
CA HIS A 38 14.07 3.59 -9.63
C HIS A 38 14.63 3.96 -11.01
N GLN A 39 14.59 3.05 -11.98
CA GLN A 39 15.01 3.32 -13.36
C GLN A 39 14.12 4.36 -14.03
N ALA A 40 12.80 4.28 -13.86
CA ALA A 40 11.83 5.20 -14.46
C ALA A 40 12.00 6.65 -13.99
N PHE A 41 12.47 6.83 -12.75
CA PHE A 41 12.70 8.15 -12.14
C PHE A 41 14.19 8.54 -12.03
N SER A 42 15.10 7.79 -12.66
CA SER A 42 16.55 8.03 -12.59
C SER A 42 17.00 9.39 -13.16
N TRP A 43 16.14 10.06 -13.93
CA TRP A 43 16.34 11.41 -14.44
C TRP A 43 16.36 12.48 -13.32
N ASN A 44 15.74 12.23 -12.15
CA ASN A 44 15.79 13.07 -10.97
C ASN A 44 16.79 12.50 -9.96
N PRO A 45 17.99 13.09 -9.77
CA PRO A 45 19.03 12.52 -8.89
C PRO A 45 18.63 12.41 -7.43
N GLY A 46 17.60 13.16 -7.02
CA GLY A 46 17.06 13.13 -5.67
C GLY A 46 15.86 12.20 -5.48
N PHE A 47 15.46 11.46 -6.52
CA PHE A 47 14.30 10.57 -6.45
C PHE A 47 14.41 9.57 -5.29
N LYS A 48 13.31 9.36 -4.59
CA LYS A 48 13.20 8.34 -3.55
C LYS A 48 11.79 7.76 -3.47
N GLU A 49 11.73 6.44 -3.44
CA GLU A 49 10.53 5.70 -3.06
C GLU A 49 10.52 5.51 -1.54
N TYR A 50 9.43 5.88 -0.89
CA TYR A 50 9.12 5.57 0.50
C TYR A 50 8.00 4.54 0.55
N PHE A 51 8.34 3.28 0.65
CA PHE A 51 7.33 2.23 0.65
C PHE A 51 6.32 2.41 1.79
N ALA A 52 5.04 2.51 1.46
CA ALA A 52 3.97 2.64 2.45
C ALA A 52 3.83 1.35 3.28
N ILE A 53 4.34 1.34 4.52
CA ILE A 53 4.36 0.14 5.39
C ILE A 53 2.97 -0.47 5.56
N LYS A 54 1.91 0.35 5.65
CA LYS A 54 0.52 -0.10 5.74
C LYS A 54 0.10 -1.10 4.66
N ALA A 55 0.76 -1.09 3.50
CA ALA A 55 0.46 -2.04 2.43
C ALA A 55 0.85 -3.47 2.81
N THR A 56 2.02 -3.65 3.44
CA THR A 56 2.50 -4.96 3.89
C THR A 56 3.53 -4.79 5.03
N PRO A 57 3.07 -4.71 6.29
CA PRO A 57 3.93 -4.46 7.45
C PRO A 57 4.67 -5.73 7.89
N ASN A 58 5.48 -6.30 7.00
CA ASN A 58 6.28 -7.48 7.27
C ASN A 58 7.78 -7.15 7.20
N PRO A 59 8.55 -7.34 8.30
CA PRO A 59 9.96 -7.01 8.35
C PRO A 59 10.82 -7.65 7.26
N ALA A 60 10.49 -8.87 6.82
CA ALA A 60 11.23 -9.54 5.74
C ALA A 60 11.06 -8.82 4.41
N ILE A 61 9.84 -8.39 4.09
CA ILE A 61 9.53 -7.63 2.88
C ILE A 61 10.18 -6.25 2.93
N LEU A 62 10.06 -5.54 4.05
CA LEU A 62 10.67 -4.22 4.23
C LEU A 62 12.19 -4.25 4.11
N LYS A 63 12.83 -5.35 4.54
CA LYS A 63 14.27 -5.54 4.36
C LYS A 63 14.66 -5.66 2.89
N ILE A 64 13.89 -6.41 2.10
CA ILE A 64 14.10 -6.53 0.64
C ILE A 64 14.02 -5.14 0.00
N LEU A 65 12.99 -4.36 0.30
CA LEU A 65 12.81 -3.03 -0.25
C LEU A 65 13.91 -2.06 0.19
N LYS A 66 14.39 -2.17 1.43
CA LYS A 66 15.55 -1.41 1.92
C LYS A 66 16.82 -1.73 1.12
N GLU A 67 17.07 -3.00 0.84
CA GLU A 67 18.20 -3.46 0.03
C GLU A 67 18.13 -2.91 -1.41
N GLU A 68 16.93 -2.68 -1.94
CA GLU A 68 16.70 -2.04 -3.25
C GLU A 68 16.70 -0.49 -3.18
N GLY A 69 17.03 0.12 -2.01
CA GLY A 69 17.19 1.56 -1.87
C GLY A 69 15.94 2.34 -1.47
N CYS A 70 14.82 1.65 -1.19
CA CYS A 70 13.60 2.31 -0.72
C CYS A 70 13.74 2.80 0.73
N GLY A 71 13.14 3.95 1.02
CA GLY A 71 12.76 4.35 2.37
C GLY A 71 11.40 3.74 2.77
N VAL A 72 10.84 4.24 3.87
CA VAL A 72 9.52 3.81 4.35
C VAL A 72 8.64 5.00 4.68
N ASP A 73 7.35 4.91 4.32
CA ASP A 73 6.29 5.79 4.81
C ASP A 73 5.56 5.09 5.95
N CYS A 74 5.54 5.75 7.11
CA CYS A 74 4.93 5.29 8.36
C CYS A 74 3.71 6.15 8.69
N ALA A 75 2.66 5.52 9.21
CA ALA A 75 1.43 6.19 9.62
C ALA A 75 1.00 5.87 11.07
N SER A 76 1.84 5.17 11.85
CA SER A 76 1.55 4.78 13.23
C SER A 76 2.82 4.52 14.05
N TYR A 77 2.64 4.48 15.39
CA TYR A 77 3.72 4.14 16.32
C TYR A 77 4.40 2.80 16.01
N VAL A 78 3.59 1.76 15.71
CA VAL A 78 4.13 0.42 15.43
C VAL A 78 4.91 0.39 14.12
N GLU A 79 4.48 1.11 13.10
CA GLU A 79 5.22 1.23 11.84
C GLU A 79 6.56 1.94 12.03
N LEU A 80 6.60 3.03 12.82
CA LEU A 80 7.84 3.70 13.22
C LEU A 80 8.78 2.76 13.99
N LEU A 81 8.23 1.94 14.89
CA LEU A 81 9.02 0.97 15.66
C LEU A 81 9.60 -0.13 14.76
N ILE A 82 8.84 -0.61 13.77
CA ILE A 82 9.33 -1.56 12.76
C ILE A 82 10.46 -0.91 11.95
N ALA A 83 10.27 0.32 11.49
CA ALA A 83 11.30 1.07 10.75
C ALA A 83 12.59 1.20 11.57
N GLN A 84 12.49 1.61 12.84
CA GLN A 84 13.62 1.70 13.74
C GLN A 84 14.36 0.37 13.91
N LYS A 85 13.61 -0.74 14.14
CA LYS A 85 14.20 -2.07 14.33
C LYS A 85 14.89 -2.62 13.08
N LEU A 86 14.46 -2.17 11.89
CA LEU A 86 15.10 -2.49 10.62
C LEU A 86 16.27 -1.53 10.28
N GLY A 87 16.54 -0.58 11.15
CA GLY A 87 17.66 0.36 11.00
C GLY A 87 17.40 1.45 9.96
N PHE A 88 16.15 1.78 9.66
CA PHE A 88 15.82 3.02 8.95
C PHE A 88 16.03 4.21 9.90
N THR A 89 16.59 5.29 9.39
CA THR A 89 16.93 6.47 10.19
C THR A 89 16.70 7.77 9.43
N GLY A 90 16.33 8.82 10.14
CA GLY A 90 16.25 10.18 9.59
C GLY A 90 15.39 10.27 8.34
N GLN A 91 15.99 10.79 7.27
CA GLN A 91 15.32 10.97 5.98
C GLN A 91 15.05 9.66 5.19
N GLU A 92 15.32 8.49 5.77
CA GLU A 92 14.82 7.22 5.22
C GLU A 92 13.38 6.93 5.65
N ILE A 93 12.84 7.74 6.59
CA ILE A 93 11.49 7.60 7.13
C ILE A 93 10.68 8.86 6.76
N MET A 94 9.59 8.66 6.03
CA MET A 94 8.49 9.61 5.92
C MET A 94 7.46 9.25 7.01
N PHE A 95 6.89 10.25 7.66
CA PHE A 95 5.81 10.05 8.63
C PHE A 95 4.59 10.85 8.19
N SER A 96 3.66 10.14 7.56
CA SER A 96 2.41 10.69 6.99
C SER A 96 1.20 10.12 7.75
N SER A 97 0.96 10.67 8.94
CA SER A 97 -0.17 10.31 9.80
C SER A 97 -1.26 11.38 9.75
N ASN A 98 -2.45 11.07 10.22
CA ASN A 98 -3.56 12.01 10.40
C ASN A 98 -4.21 11.79 11.76
N ASN A 99 -4.73 12.87 12.38
CA ASN A 99 -5.19 12.84 13.77
C ASN A 99 -4.14 12.23 14.71
N THR A 100 -2.90 12.68 14.58
CA THR A 100 -1.70 12.03 15.11
C THR A 100 -1.66 12.13 16.65
N PRO A 101 -1.56 11.01 17.39
CA PRO A 101 -1.30 11.02 18.82
C PRO A 101 0.04 11.68 19.19
N VAL A 102 0.10 12.29 20.38
CA VAL A 102 1.33 12.95 20.88
C VAL A 102 2.56 12.01 20.84
N GLU A 103 2.40 10.79 21.30
CA GLU A 103 3.46 9.80 21.37
C GLU A 103 4.03 9.44 19.99
N GLU A 104 3.20 9.37 18.96
CA GLU A 104 3.62 9.09 17.59
C GLU A 104 4.40 10.25 16.99
N MET A 105 3.93 11.48 17.19
CA MET A 105 4.60 12.70 16.74
C MET A 105 5.98 12.86 17.40
N VAL A 106 6.04 12.65 18.71
CA VAL A 106 7.30 12.72 19.48
C VAL A 106 8.27 11.64 19.01
N PHE A 107 7.77 10.41 18.81
CA PHE A 107 8.63 9.31 18.38
C PHE A 107 9.15 9.48 16.95
N ALA A 108 8.29 9.92 16.01
CA ALA A 108 8.71 10.27 14.64
C ALA A 108 9.82 11.33 14.66
N ARG A 109 9.65 12.35 15.51
CA ARG A 109 10.65 13.42 15.68
C ARG A 109 11.95 12.91 16.28
N GLN A 110 11.91 12.00 17.26
CA GLN A 110 13.11 11.37 17.86
C GLN A 110 13.89 10.53 16.85
N LEU A 111 13.21 9.86 15.93
CA LEU A 111 13.83 9.11 14.84
C LEU A 111 14.44 10.01 13.75
N GLY A 112 14.15 11.30 13.78
CA GLY A 112 14.57 12.24 12.74
C GLY A 112 13.79 12.07 11.43
N ALA A 113 12.61 11.43 11.47
CA ALA A 113 11.76 11.23 10.32
C ALA A 113 11.35 12.57 9.67
N THR A 114 11.14 12.58 8.36
CA THR A 114 10.50 13.69 7.67
C THR A 114 9.02 13.67 8.01
N ILE A 115 8.56 14.68 8.76
CA ILE A 115 7.16 14.78 9.17
C ILE A 115 6.35 15.46 8.07
N ASN A 116 5.24 14.85 7.69
CA ASN A 116 4.26 15.39 6.77
C ASN A 116 3.00 15.80 7.57
N LEU A 117 2.78 17.11 7.75
CA LEU A 117 1.62 17.65 8.47
C LEU A 117 0.38 17.52 7.61
N ASP A 118 -0.67 16.92 8.17
CA ASP A 118 -1.94 16.67 7.48
C ASP A 118 -2.88 17.88 7.52
N ALA A 119 -2.85 18.65 8.60
CA ALA A 119 -3.71 19.81 8.81
C ALA A 119 -2.91 21.06 9.24
N TYR A 120 -3.49 22.26 9.02
CA TYR A 120 -2.85 23.51 9.44
C TYR A 120 -2.64 23.56 10.96
N GLU A 121 -3.58 23.04 11.72
CA GLU A 121 -3.55 22.95 13.18
C GLU A 121 -2.38 22.11 13.71
N ASP A 122 -1.85 21.22 12.88
CA ASP A 122 -0.69 20.39 13.22
C ASP A 122 0.59 21.21 13.40
N VAL A 123 0.67 22.43 12.85
CA VAL A 123 1.81 23.33 13.05
C VAL A 123 1.95 23.67 14.54
N ALA A 124 0.87 24.17 15.15
CA ALA A 124 0.86 24.50 16.56
C ALA A 124 0.97 23.25 17.44
N PHE A 125 0.34 22.14 17.02
CA PHE A 125 0.42 20.87 17.73
C PHE A 125 1.86 20.35 17.77
N LEU A 126 2.55 20.24 16.65
CA LEU A 126 3.96 19.79 16.61
C LEU A 126 4.85 20.68 17.48
N GLN A 127 4.69 22.00 17.38
CA GLN A 127 5.45 22.97 18.20
C GLN A 127 5.22 22.77 19.70
N SER A 128 3.99 22.38 20.10
CA SER A 128 3.65 22.16 21.51
C SER A 128 4.25 20.89 22.11
N VAL A 129 4.57 19.86 21.28
CA VAL A 129 4.98 18.53 21.76
C VAL A 129 6.44 18.17 21.42
N ALA A 130 7.04 18.87 20.44
CA ALA A 130 8.41 18.58 20.00
C ALA A 130 9.09 19.81 19.38
N THR A 131 10.42 19.75 19.24
CA THR A 131 11.17 20.77 18.48
C THR A 131 10.93 20.61 16.99
N LEU A 132 10.76 21.72 16.27
CA LEU A 132 10.61 21.70 14.83
C LEU A 132 11.85 21.12 14.14
N PRO A 133 11.67 20.28 13.09
CA PRO A 133 12.78 19.80 12.27
C PRO A 133 13.25 20.86 11.27
N GLU A 134 14.43 20.62 10.67
CA GLU A 134 14.89 21.48 9.58
C GLU A 134 14.10 21.31 8.29
N VAL A 135 13.54 20.12 8.06
CA VAL A 135 12.74 19.77 6.89
C VAL A 135 11.36 19.34 7.34
N ILE A 136 10.34 19.95 6.77
CA ILE A 136 8.94 19.61 7.04
C ILE A 136 8.15 19.53 5.74
N SER A 137 7.18 18.64 5.70
CA SER A 137 6.23 18.52 4.58
C SER A 137 4.83 18.86 5.05
N CYS A 138 4.01 19.39 4.15
CA CYS A 138 2.58 19.57 4.38
C CYS A 138 1.79 18.90 3.28
N ARG A 139 0.68 18.27 3.66
CA ARG A 139 -0.23 17.61 2.73
C ARG A 139 -1.23 18.61 2.17
N TYR A 140 -1.24 18.69 0.85
CA TYR A 140 -2.17 19.53 0.09
C TYR A 140 -3.44 18.75 -0.26
N ASN A 141 -4.58 19.42 -0.16
CA ASN A 141 -5.88 18.99 -0.67
C ASN A 141 -6.39 20.05 -1.66
N PRO A 142 -6.52 19.73 -2.96
CA PRO A 142 -6.99 20.69 -3.96
C PRO A 142 -8.46 21.06 -3.82
N GLY A 143 -9.25 20.29 -3.07
CA GLY A 143 -10.72 20.38 -3.10
C GLY A 143 -11.31 19.95 -4.45
N GLY A 144 -12.61 20.13 -4.62
CA GLY A 144 -13.31 19.81 -5.87
C GLY A 144 -13.27 18.34 -6.26
N VAL A 145 -13.29 18.07 -7.57
CA VAL A 145 -13.27 16.72 -8.13
C VAL A 145 -11.95 16.51 -8.89
N PHE A 146 -11.25 15.43 -8.59
CA PHE A 146 -10.12 14.98 -9.38
C PHE A 146 -10.59 13.95 -10.41
N GLU A 147 -10.61 14.33 -11.70
CA GLU A 147 -11.22 13.52 -12.78
C GLU A 147 -10.64 12.11 -12.94
N LEU A 148 -9.36 11.92 -12.58
CA LEU A 148 -8.69 10.61 -12.59
C LEU A 148 -8.81 9.87 -11.25
N GLY A 149 -9.67 10.32 -10.35
CA GLY A 149 -9.95 9.67 -9.07
C GLY A 149 -10.62 8.30 -9.23
N THR A 150 -10.74 7.59 -8.13
CA THR A 150 -11.39 6.28 -8.06
C THR A 150 -12.35 6.23 -6.89
N ASP A 151 -13.37 5.34 -6.96
CA ASP A 151 -14.37 5.13 -5.90
C ASP A 151 -13.78 4.64 -4.56
N ILE A 152 -12.47 4.39 -4.48
CA ILE A 152 -11.80 3.98 -3.24
C ILE A 152 -11.46 5.19 -2.36
N MET A 153 -11.30 6.37 -2.98
CA MET A 153 -11.09 7.65 -2.30
C MET A 153 -12.30 8.53 -2.58
N ASP A 154 -12.78 9.20 -1.56
CA ASP A 154 -13.80 10.24 -1.70
C ASP A 154 -13.31 11.38 -2.62
N HIS A 155 -14.22 12.21 -3.09
CA HIS A 155 -13.82 13.45 -3.74
C HIS A 155 -12.89 14.24 -2.81
N PRO A 156 -11.85 14.94 -3.34
CA PRO A 156 -10.90 15.66 -2.48
C PRO A 156 -11.55 16.59 -1.47
N GLU A 157 -12.66 17.23 -1.80
CA GLU A 157 -13.38 18.12 -0.87
C GLU A 157 -14.10 17.38 0.27
N GLU A 158 -14.40 16.09 0.13
CA GLU A 158 -15.02 15.23 1.14
C GLU A 158 -13.97 14.42 1.92
N ALA A 159 -12.74 14.38 1.42
CA ALA A 159 -11.65 13.65 2.06
C ALA A 159 -11.23 14.33 3.36
N LYS A 160 -11.03 13.53 4.41
CA LYS A 160 -10.60 14.03 5.73
C LYS A 160 -9.15 14.49 5.80
N PHE A 161 -8.44 14.61 4.67
CA PHE A 161 -7.00 14.76 4.60
C PHE A 161 -6.60 16.07 3.91
N GLY A 162 -5.53 16.68 4.44
CA GLY A 162 -4.79 17.74 3.75
C GLY A 162 -5.31 19.16 4.00
N MET A 163 -4.49 20.11 3.64
CA MET A 163 -4.70 21.56 3.76
C MET A 163 -5.20 22.14 2.45
N THR A 164 -6.08 23.14 2.50
CA THR A 164 -6.37 23.97 1.32
C THR A 164 -5.10 24.72 0.89
N LYS A 165 -5.12 25.31 -0.31
CA LYS A 165 -3.99 26.09 -0.81
C LYS A 165 -3.65 27.27 0.09
N GLU A 166 -4.66 27.96 0.59
CA GLU A 166 -4.50 29.10 1.50
C GLU A 166 -3.88 28.66 2.83
N GLN A 167 -4.35 27.55 3.40
CA GLN A 167 -3.79 26.96 4.63
C GLN A 167 -2.35 26.50 4.43
N LEU A 168 -2.02 25.90 3.27
CA LEU A 168 -0.67 25.47 2.93
C LEU A 168 0.32 26.66 2.87
N ILE A 169 -0.07 27.74 2.20
CA ILE A 169 0.72 28.98 2.12
C ILE A 169 0.91 29.58 3.52
N GLN A 170 -0.15 29.62 4.33
CA GLN A 170 -0.09 30.12 5.71
C GLN A 170 0.84 29.24 6.57
N ALA A 171 0.69 27.90 6.50
CA ALA A 171 1.55 26.97 7.23
C ALA A 171 3.03 27.13 6.88
N PHE A 172 3.35 27.26 5.59
CA PHE A 172 4.74 27.43 5.15
C PHE A 172 5.33 28.77 5.59
N THR A 173 4.53 29.84 5.57
CA THR A 173 4.95 31.16 6.07
C THR A 173 5.26 31.09 7.56
N GLU A 174 4.36 30.53 8.36
CA GLU A 174 4.51 30.38 9.80
C GLU A 174 5.70 29.48 10.17
N LEU A 175 5.82 28.31 9.55
CA LEU A 175 6.93 27.38 9.78
C LEU A 175 8.29 28.01 9.42
N LYS A 176 8.36 28.81 8.35
CA LYS A 176 9.56 29.55 7.97
C LYS A 176 9.94 30.56 9.04
N ASP A 177 8.97 31.34 9.55
CA ASP A 177 9.19 32.31 10.60
C ASP A 177 9.64 31.64 11.92
N LEU A 178 9.16 30.42 12.17
CA LEU A 178 9.57 29.56 13.29
C LEU A 178 10.92 28.89 13.06
N GLY A 179 11.56 29.07 11.91
CA GLY A 179 12.95 28.66 11.64
C GLY A 179 13.13 27.36 10.87
N VAL A 180 12.08 26.76 10.33
CA VAL A 180 12.17 25.64 9.38
C VAL A 180 12.89 26.10 8.12
N LYS A 181 13.81 25.27 7.58
CA LYS A 181 14.72 25.65 6.49
C LYS A 181 14.30 25.17 5.12
N ARG A 182 13.74 23.96 5.05
CA ARG A 182 13.40 23.29 3.79
C ARG A 182 12.01 22.67 3.90
N PHE A 183 11.30 22.69 2.79
CA PHE A 183 9.88 22.34 2.75
C PHE A 183 9.60 21.25 1.72
N GLY A 184 8.61 20.42 1.99
CA GLY A 184 8.05 19.46 1.05
C GLY A 184 6.57 19.70 0.83
N ILE A 185 6.10 19.44 -0.37
CA ILE A 185 4.67 19.38 -0.69
C ILE A 185 4.30 17.93 -0.96
N HIS A 186 3.20 17.48 -0.37
CA HIS A 186 2.68 16.12 -0.51
C HIS A 186 1.20 16.16 -0.92
N ALA A 187 0.74 15.24 -1.77
CA ALA A 187 -0.69 15.02 -2.00
C ALA A 187 -0.97 13.58 -2.40
N LEU A 188 -2.08 13.04 -1.92
CA LEU A 188 -2.64 11.74 -2.32
C LEU A 188 -4.10 11.96 -2.73
N LEU A 189 -4.40 11.88 -4.03
CA LEU A 189 -5.73 12.20 -4.58
C LEU A 189 -6.50 10.98 -5.08
N ALA A 190 -5.87 9.83 -5.20
CA ALA A 190 -6.51 8.63 -5.69
C ALA A 190 -5.85 7.36 -5.14
N SER A 191 -6.54 6.22 -5.25
CA SER A 191 -6.01 4.90 -4.90
C SER A 191 -6.42 3.88 -5.95
N ASN A 192 -5.45 3.13 -6.47
CA ASN A 192 -5.62 2.13 -7.52
C ASN A 192 -6.08 2.72 -8.86
N THR A 193 -5.48 3.80 -9.30
CA THR A 193 -5.72 4.35 -10.63
C THR A 193 -4.95 3.56 -11.68
N VAL A 194 -5.67 2.91 -12.59
CA VAL A 194 -5.09 2.12 -13.70
C VAL A 194 -5.07 3.01 -14.95
N SER A 195 -4.20 4.02 -14.92
CA SER A 195 -3.95 4.95 -16.01
C SER A 195 -2.52 5.48 -15.92
N ASN A 196 -1.82 5.52 -17.04
CA ASN A 196 -0.48 6.11 -17.11
C ASN A 196 -0.50 7.64 -16.96
N ASP A 197 -1.67 8.27 -17.07
CA ASP A 197 -1.81 9.75 -17.01
C ASP A 197 -1.97 10.26 -15.57
N TYR A 198 -2.25 9.39 -14.60
CA TYR A 198 -2.51 9.80 -13.21
C TYR A 198 -1.36 10.59 -12.59
N TYR A 199 -0.16 10.03 -12.57
CA TYR A 199 1.00 10.72 -11.98
C TYR A 199 1.45 11.94 -12.78
N PRO A 200 1.53 11.91 -14.13
CA PRO A 200 1.81 13.11 -14.90
C PRO A 200 0.85 14.27 -14.62
N GLU A 201 -0.44 13.99 -14.48
CA GLU A 201 -1.44 15.01 -14.19
C GLU A 201 -1.34 15.53 -12.74
N LEU A 202 -1.17 14.63 -11.78
CA LEU A 202 -0.90 15.00 -10.38
C LEU A 202 0.37 15.85 -10.28
N ALA A 203 1.43 15.45 -10.98
CA ALA A 203 2.70 16.17 -11.00
C ALA A 203 2.54 17.60 -11.55
N LYS A 204 1.82 17.79 -12.66
CA LYS A 204 1.53 19.13 -13.21
C LYS A 204 0.86 20.01 -12.16
N GLN A 205 -0.18 19.52 -11.49
CA GLN A 205 -0.89 20.28 -10.48
C GLN A 205 0.01 20.65 -9.28
N LEU A 206 0.78 19.69 -8.78
CA LEU A 206 1.67 19.92 -7.65
C LEU A 206 2.86 20.82 -8.01
N PHE A 207 3.39 20.73 -9.23
CA PHE A 207 4.49 21.58 -9.67
C PHE A 207 4.04 23.03 -9.88
N GLN A 208 2.83 23.26 -10.42
CA GLN A 208 2.23 24.59 -10.50
C GLN A 208 2.00 25.19 -9.10
N LEU A 209 1.47 24.38 -8.18
CA LEU A 209 1.33 24.79 -6.78
C LEU A 209 2.68 25.11 -6.15
N ALA A 210 3.71 24.30 -6.40
CA ALA A 210 5.05 24.50 -5.87
C ALA A 210 5.66 25.86 -6.31
N VAL A 211 5.51 26.22 -7.57
CA VAL A 211 5.93 27.53 -8.09
C VAL A 211 5.20 28.66 -7.37
N GLU A 212 3.85 28.58 -7.30
CA GLU A 212 3.02 29.60 -6.63
C GLU A 212 3.38 29.75 -5.13
N VAL A 213 3.60 28.62 -4.44
CA VAL A 213 3.97 28.62 -3.01
C VAL A 213 5.33 29.27 -2.80
N VAL A 214 6.33 28.91 -3.60
CA VAL A 214 7.68 29.51 -3.50
C VAL A 214 7.64 31.01 -3.81
N GLU A 215 6.92 31.45 -4.83
CA GLU A 215 6.75 32.86 -5.16
C GLU A 215 6.12 33.69 -4.03
N LYS A 216 5.09 33.11 -3.37
CA LYS A 216 4.35 33.82 -2.31
C LYS A 216 5.07 33.82 -0.96
N THR A 217 5.78 32.75 -0.64
CA THR A 217 6.36 32.57 0.71
C THR A 217 7.87 32.74 0.75
N GLY A 218 8.55 32.61 -0.39
CA GLY A 218 10.01 32.62 -0.47
C GLY A 218 10.66 31.47 0.32
N VAL A 219 9.99 30.33 0.47
CA VAL A 219 10.57 29.13 1.11
C VAL A 219 11.52 28.39 0.16
N THR A 220 12.43 27.61 0.73
CA THR A 220 13.25 26.66 -0.03
C THR A 220 12.52 25.34 -0.14
N LEU A 221 12.02 25.02 -1.34
CA LEU A 221 11.37 23.74 -1.59
C LEU A 221 12.43 22.65 -1.81
N ASP A 222 12.38 21.59 -1.01
CA ASP A 222 13.32 20.45 -1.06
C ASP A 222 12.80 19.32 -1.93
N PHE A 223 11.48 19.03 -1.84
CA PHE A 223 10.86 17.96 -2.60
C PHE A 223 9.37 18.19 -2.87
N VAL A 224 8.87 17.49 -3.89
CA VAL A 224 7.46 17.23 -4.11
C VAL A 224 7.23 15.72 -4.00
N ASN A 225 6.33 15.31 -3.14
CA ASN A 225 5.94 13.92 -2.91
C ASN A 225 4.60 13.63 -3.59
N LEU A 226 4.65 12.81 -4.64
CA LEU A 226 3.48 12.37 -5.40
C LEU A 226 2.68 11.29 -4.66
N SER A 227 3.17 10.83 -3.49
CA SER A 227 2.57 9.79 -2.66
C SER A 227 2.32 8.48 -3.41
N GLY A 228 1.16 7.84 -3.18
CA GLY A 228 0.75 6.61 -3.85
C GLY A 228 -0.29 6.86 -4.95
N GLY A 229 -1.11 5.84 -5.20
CA GLY A 229 -2.26 5.95 -6.10
C GLY A 229 -2.11 5.15 -7.40
N VAL A 230 -0.89 4.94 -7.91
CA VAL A 230 -0.67 4.06 -9.06
C VAL A 230 -1.20 2.66 -8.77
N GLY A 231 -2.15 2.24 -9.60
CA GLY A 231 -2.87 0.99 -9.43
C GLY A 231 -2.22 -0.18 -10.14
N VAL A 232 -2.83 -1.34 -9.93
CA VAL A 232 -2.53 -2.58 -10.63
C VAL A 232 -3.79 -3.11 -11.32
N ASN A 233 -3.61 -3.79 -12.43
CA ASN A 233 -4.70 -4.40 -13.16
C ASN A 233 -5.17 -5.68 -12.46
N TYR A 234 -6.16 -5.58 -11.59
CA TYR A 234 -6.74 -6.75 -10.92
C TYR A 234 -7.46 -7.69 -11.89
N LYS A 235 -8.10 -7.15 -12.92
CA LYS A 235 -8.79 -7.93 -13.94
C LYS A 235 -7.85 -8.32 -15.09
N PRO A 236 -7.99 -9.53 -15.66
CA PRO A 236 -7.12 -10.00 -16.76
C PRO A 236 -7.21 -9.16 -18.04
N GLU A 237 -8.34 -8.49 -18.26
CA GLU A 237 -8.61 -7.62 -19.43
C GLU A 237 -8.05 -6.21 -19.27
N ASP A 238 -7.78 -5.76 -18.06
CA ASP A 238 -7.24 -4.42 -17.81
C ASP A 238 -5.78 -4.35 -18.29
N LYS A 239 -5.40 -3.22 -18.88
CA LYS A 239 -4.00 -2.96 -19.22
C LYS A 239 -3.24 -2.57 -17.96
N PRO A 240 -2.06 -3.14 -17.71
CA PRO A 240 -1.22 -2.71 -16.59
C PRO A 240 -0.69 -1.30 -16.82
N ASN A 241 -0.44 -0.59 -15.73
CA ASN A 241 0.33 0.65 -15.78
C ASN A 241 1.76 0.37 -16.24
N ASP A 242 2.31 1.25 -17.06
CA ASP A 242 3.71 1.25 -17.50
C ASP A 242 4.47 2.33 -16.73
N ILE A 243 5.31 1.90 -15.79
CA ILE A 243 6.03 2.83 -14.92
C ILE A 243 7.07 3.68 -15.68
N ALA A 244 7.59 3.18 -16.80
CA ALA A 244 8.51 3.96 -17.63
C ALA A 244 7.77 5.11 -18.35
N VAL A 245 6.58 4.85 -18.85
CA VAL A 245 5.70 5.88 -19.46
C VAL A 245 5.29 6.90 -18.41
N ILE A 246 4.92 6.44 -17.21
CA ILE A 246 4.56 7.31 -16.08
C ILE A 246 5.75 8.19 -15.69
N GLY A 247 6.94 7.62 -15.53
CA GLY A 247 8.16 8.35 -15.17
C GLY A 247 8.54 9.42 -16.19
N GLU A 248 8.42 9.12 -17.49
CA GLU A 248 8.65 10.07 -18.56
C GLU A 248 7.61 11.20 -18.57
N GLY A 249 6.34 10.89 -18.33
CA GLY A 249 5.28 11.91 -18.23
C GLY A 249 5.51 12.87 -17.05
N VAL A 250 5.96 12.36 -15.90
CA VAL A 250 6.34 13.19 -14.74
C VAL A 250 7.57 14.03 -15.05
N ARG A 251 8.57 13.46 -15.75
CA ARG A 251 9.76 14.19 -16.21
C ARG A 251 9.39 15.36 -17.09
N GLN A 252 8.53 15.14 -18.08
CA GLN A 252 8.08 16.21 -18.98
C GLN A 252 7.40 17.34 -18.20
N ALA A 253 6.51 17.03 -17.25
CA ALA A 253 5.89 18.03 -16.39
C ALA A 253 6.92 18.81 -15.55
N TYR A 254 7.97 18.12 -15.06
CA TYR A 254 9.06 18.73 -14.32
C TYR A 254 9.86 19.72 -15.17
N GLU A 255 10.23 19.31 -16.38
CA GLU A 255 10.99 20.13 -17.34
C GLU A 255 10.17 21.34 -17.82
N ASP A 256 8.85 21.18 -17.98
CA ASP A 256 7.97 22.25 -18.46
C ASP A 256 7.62 23.28 -17.38
N ILE A 257 7.61 22.90 -16.09
CA ILE A 257 7.07 23.74 -15.01
C ILE A 257 8.15 24.15 -14.00
N LEU A 258 8.88 23.21 -13.43
CA LEU A 258 9.83 23.50 -12.35
C LEU A 258 11.14 24.08 -12.87
N VAL A 259 11.67 23.56 -13.97
CA VAL A 259 12.94 24.04 -14.55
C VAL A 259 12.86 25.52 -14.95
N PRO A 260 11.85 25.98 -15.70
CA PRO A 260 11.73 27.41 -16.05
C PRO A 260 11.54 28.33 -14.84
N ALA A 261 10.98 27.80 -13.75
CA ALA A 261 10.81 28.55 -12.50
C ALA A 261 12.07 28.57 -11.60
N GLY A 262 13.18 27.97 -12.06
CA GLY A 262 14.43 27.89 -11.28
C GLY A 262 14.35 26.87 -10.11
N LEU A 263 13.45 25.90 -10.18
CA LEU A 263 13.23 24.86 -9.17
C LEU A 263 13.76 23.48 -9.62
N ASP A 264 14.78 23.47 -10.46
CA ASP A 264 15.42 22.28 -11.05
C ASP A 264 16.20 21.41 -10.04
N GLN A 265 16.27 21.82 -8.77
CA GLN A 265 16.86 21.05 -7.66
C GLN A 265 15.81 20.32 -6.81
N VAL A 266 14.53 20.50 -7.09
CA VAL A 266 13.44 19.87 -6.32
C VAL A 266 13.45 18.36 -6.56
N LYS A 267 13.47 17.61 -5.47
CA LYS A 267 13.44 16.14 -5.51
C LYS A 267 12.02 15.63 -5.69
N ILE A 268 11.90 14.47 -6.33
CA ILE A 268 10.61 13.79 -6.48
C ILE A 268 10.58 12.58 -5.56
N TYR A 269 9.52 12.49 -4.74
CA TYR A 269 9.26 11.36 -3.85
C TYR A 269 7.96 10.66 -4.22
N THR A 270 7.91 9.36 -3.93
CA THR A 270 6.73 8.52 -4.11
C THR A 270 6.52 7.63 -2.87
N GLU A 271 5.27 7.19 -2.63
CA GLU A 271 4.86 6.33 -1.50
C GLU A 271 4.01 5.16 -2.02
N LEU A 272 4.58 4.40 -2.95
CA LEU A 272 3.88 3.35 -3.66
C LEU A 272 3.81 2.06 -2.83
N GLY A 273 2.66 1.74 -2.26
CA GLY A 273 2.44 0.45 -1.59
C GLY A 273 1.91 -0.62 -2.56
N ARG A 274 0.74 -0.36 -3.15
CA ARG A 274 0.02 -1.31 -4.00
C ARG A 274 0.80 -1.70 -5.25
N PHE A 275 1.28 -0.72 -6.00
CA PHE A 275 2.06 -0.94 -7.21
C PHE A 275 3.27 -1.82 -6.95
N MET A 276 3.96 -1.58 -5.83
CA MET A 276 5.18 -2.29 -5.46
C MET A 276 4.96 -3.77 -5.14
N LEU A 277 3.84 -4.13 -4.51
CA LEU A 277 3.70 -5.46 -3.93
C LEU A 277 2.47 -6.25 -4.38
N ALA A 278 1.36 -5.63 -4.77
CA ALA A 278 0.13 -6.37 -5.02
C ALA A 278 0.31 -7.51 -6.03
N PRO A 279 0.98 -7.32 -7.20
CA PRO A 279 1.15 -8.39 -8.17
C PRO A 279 2.05 -9.54 -7.70
N HIS A 280 2.85 -9.29 -6.67
CA HIS A 280 3.85 -10.22 -6.13
C HIS A 280 3.36 -10.97 -4.90
N GLY A 281 2.04 -11.06 -4.71
CA GLY A 281 1.42 -11.84 -3.65
C GLY A 281 0.22 -12.65 -4.12
N LEU A 282 0.13 -13.87 -3.62
CA LEU A 282 -0.99 -14.79 -3.82
C LEU A 282 -1.56 -15.18 -2.46
N LEU A 283 -2.89 -15.23 -2.34
CA LEU A 283 -3.55 -15.95 -1.25
C LEU A 283 -3.89 -17.35 -1.75
N VAL A 284 -3.27 -18.35 -1.12
CA VAL A 284 -3.40 -19.77 -1.45
C VAL A 284 -4.44 -20.40 -0.56
N THR A 285 -5.38 -21.13 -1.14
CA THR A 285 -6.53 -21.69 -0.41
C THR A 285 -7.02 -22.98 -1.08
N HIS A 286 -7.67 -23.87 -0.30
CA HIS A 286 -8.33 -25.06 -0.84
C HIS A 286 -9.85 -24.92 -0.81
N VAL A 287 -10.49 -25.55 -1.77
CA VAL A 287 -11.93 -25.77 -1.74
C VAL A 287 -12.26 -26.76 -0.63
N THR A 288 -13.12 -26.35 0.30
CA THR A 288 -13.54 -27.18 1.43
C THR A 288 -14.97 -27.70 1.31
N HIS A 289 -15.84 -26.92 0.66
CA HIS A 289 -17.25 -27.24 0.52
C HIS A 289 -17.80 -26.79 -0.83
N LYS A 290 -18.81 -27.51 -1.33
CA LYS A 290 -19.66 -27.07 -2.44
C LYS A 290 -21.11 -27.17 -1.99
N LYS A 291 -21.85 -26.09 -2.12
CA LYS A 291 -23.25 -26.00 -1.70
C LYS A 291 -24.09 -25.43 -2.83
N GLN A 292 -25.20 -26.04 -3.12
CA GLN A 292 -26.19 -25.56 -4.07
C GLN A 292 -27.51 -25.25 -3.37
N THR A 293 -28.00 -24.04 -3.54
CA THR A 293 -29.32 -23.58 -3.11
C THR A 293 -29.95 -22.80 -4.26
N TYR A 294 -30.27 -21.52 -4.09
CA TYR A 294 -30.63 -20.62 -5.20
C TYR A 294 -29.43 -20.25 -6.07
N ARG A 295 -28.22 -20.46 -5.56
CA ARG A 295 -26.92 -20.26 -6.22
C ARG A 295 -25.99 -21.42 -5.88
N THR A 296 -24.95 -21.57 -6.66
CA THR A 296 -23.85 -22.46 -6.33
C THR A 296 -22.79 -21.70 -5.54
N TYR A 297 -22.44 -22.19 -4.36
CA TYR A 297 -21.39 -21.65 -3.49
C TYR A 297 -20.22 -22.59 -3.43
N LEU A 298 -19.04 -22.06 -3.72
CA LEU A 298 -17.77 -22.76 -3.55
C LEU A 298 -17.09 -22.23 -2.29
N GLY A 299 -17.14 -23.00 -1.21
CA GLY A 299 -16.52 -22.66 0.08
C GLY A 299 -15.04 -22.96 0.06
N VAL A 300 -14.23 -22.04 0.57
CA VAL A 300 -12.78 -22.18 0.72
C VAL A 300 -12.36 -22.03 2.18
N ASP A 301 -11.15 -22.50 2.52
CA ASP A 301 -10.60 -22.36 3.88
C ASP A 301 -10.11 -20.95 4.20
N ALA A 302 -9.84 -20.10 3.18
CA ALA A 302 -9.65 -18.69 3.37
C ALA A 302 -10.96 -17.95 3.67
N SER A 303 -10.88 -16.76 4.24
CA SER A 303 -12.02 -15.88 4.52
C SER A 303 -11.62 -14.41 4.42
N ALA A 304 -12.56 -13.48 4.63
CA ALA A 304 -12.28 -12.05 4.66
C ALA A 304 -11.26 -11.66 5.75
N VAL A 305 -11.02 -12.51 6.75
CA VAL A 305 -9.89 -12.37 7.70
C VAL A 305 -8.54 -12.35 7.00
N ASN A 306 -8.41 -13.08 5.89
CA ASN A 306 -7.19 -13.15 5.08
C ASN A 306 -7.15 -12.08 3.99
N LEU A 307 -8.30 -11.73 3.41
CA LEU A 307 -8.41 -10.74 2.33
C LEU A 307 -9.74 -9.99 2.43
N LEU A 308 -9.71 -8.81 3.10
CA LEU A 308 -10.91 -8.02 3.39
C LEU A 308 -11.46 -7.26 2.16
N ARG A 309 -10.61 -6.89 1.21
CA ARG A 309 -10.95 -5.97 0.12
C ARG A 309 -12.20 -6.36 -0.70
N PRO A 310 -12.44 -7.62 -1.10
CA PRO A 310 -13.67 -8.00 -1.78
C PRO A 310 -14.93 -7.74 -0.94
N ALA A 311 -14.87 -8.03 0.36
CA ALA A 311 -15.99 -7.83 1.28
C ALA A 311 -16.28 -6.34 1.54
N MET A 312 -15.23 -5.52 1.70
CA MET A 312 -15.33 -4.12 2.10
C MET A 312 -15.64 -3.18 0.92
N TYR A 313 -14.98 -3.40 -0.22
CA TYR A 313 -15.05 -2.51 -1.37
C TYR A 313 -15.69 -3.14 -2.61
N GLY A 314 -16.13 -4.40 -2.56
CA GLY A 314 -16.49 -5.13 -3.76
C GLY A 314 -15.31 -5.34 -4.73
N ALA A 315 -14.07 -5.22 -4.23
CA ALA A 315 -12.88 -5.25 -5.06
C ALA A 315 -12.72 -6.59 -5.77
N TYR A 316 -12.45 -6.51 -7.06
CA TYR A 316 -12.17 -7.70 -7.86
C TYR A 316 -10.76 -8.22 -7.55
N HIS A 317 -10.64 -9.53 -7.39
CA HIS A 317 -9.40 -10.28 -7.48
C HIS A 317 -9.58 -11.43 -8.47
N HIS A 318 -8.60 -11.65 -9.34
CA HIS A 318 -8.60 -12.83 -10.19
C HIS A 318 -8.36 -14.07 -9.36
N ILE A 319 -9.08 -15.15 -9.64
CA ILE A 319 -8.95 -16.44 -8.95
C ILE A 319 -8.71 -17.51 -9.99
N THR A 320 -7.72 -18.36 -9.76
CA THR A 320 -7.38 -19.49 -10.63
C THR A 320 -7.55 -20.80 -9.87
N ASN A 321 -8.26 -21.77 -10.44
CA ASN A 321 -8.21 -23.15 -10.00
C ASN A 321 -7.00 -23.80 -10.66
N LEU A 322 -6.00 -24.18 -9.88
CA LEU A 322 -4.77 -24.79 -10.39
C LEU A 322 -4.91 -26.26 -10.78
N ASP A 323 -5.90 -26.92 -10.25
CA ASP A 323 -6.17 -28.33 -10.55
C ASP A 323 -7.01 -28.51 -11.81
N ARG A 324 -7.82 -27.49 -12.18
CA ARG A 324 -8.77 -27.54 -13.29
C ARG A 324 -8.79 -26.22 -14.09
N PRO A 325 -7.63 -25.76 -14.62
CA PRO A 325 -7.55 -24.44 -15.24
C PRO A 325 -8.37 -24.31 -16.53
N ASP A 326 -8.55 -25.40 -17.27
CA ASP A 326 -9.22 -25.44 -18.59
C ASP A 326 -10.48 -26.33 -18.58
N GLY A 327 -11.09 -26.54 -17.39
CA GLY A 327 -12.30 -27.35 -17.24
C GLY A 327 -13.56 -26.65 -17.77
N GLU A 328 -14.67 -27.41 -17.85
CA GLU A 328 -16.02 -26.81 -18.02
C GLU A 328 -16.25 -25.74 -16.94
N THR A 329 -17.01 -24.71 -17.25
CA THR A 329 -17.28 -23.62 -16.32
C THR A 329 -18.71 -23.64 -15.80
N GLU A 330 -18.90 -23.11 -14.61
CA GLU A 330 -20.20 -22.88 -13.98
C GLU A 330 -20.21 -21.50 -13.30
N ILE A 331 -21.39 -20.98 -13.01
CA ILE A 331 -21.51 -19.71 -12.27
C ILE A 331 -21.53 -19.99 -10.77
N VAL A 332 -20.57 -19.44 -10.04
CA VAL A 332 -20.42 -19.64 -8.60
C VAL A 332 -20.20 -18.31 -7.84
N ASP A 333 -20.57 -18.33 -6.55
CA ASP A 333 -20.03 -17.42 -5.56
C ASP A 333 -18.89 -18.17 -4.80
N ILE A 334 -17.69 -17.60 -4.74
CA ILE A 334 -16.57 -18.15 -3.98
C ILE A 334 -16.54 -17.47 -2.61
N VAL A 335 -16.69 -18.26 -1.54
CA VAL A 335 -17.04 -17.77 -0.21
C VAL A 335 -16.13 -18.32 0.87
N GLY A 336 -15.89 -17.52 1.92
CA GLY A 336 -15.26 -17.98 3.16
C GLY A 336 -16.27 -18.55 4.17
N SER A 337 -15.80 -18.74 5.40
CA SER A 337 -16.54 -19.42 6.46
C SER A 337 -17.00 -18.51 7.61
N LEU A 338 -16.98 -17.18 7.42
CA LEU A 338 -17.44 -16.24 8.45
C LEU A 338 -18.97 -16.19 8.52
N CYS A 339 -19.50 -15.89 9.72
CA CYS A 339 -20.89 -15.53 9.92
C CYS A 339 -21.18 -14.10 9.40
N GLU A 340 -20.65 -13.78 8.23
CA GLU A 340 -20.76 -12.48 7.54
C GLU A 340 -21.12 -12.75 6.07
N ASN A 341 -22.27 -12.26 5.63
CA ASN A 341 -22.77 -12.54 4.28
C ASN A 341 -21.88 -11.95 3.16
N ASN A 342 -21.08 -10.93 3.48
CA ASN A 342 -20.12 -10.34 2.54
C ASN A 342 -18.76 -11.06 2.50
N ASP A 343 -18.58 -12.15 3.27
CA ASP A 343 -17.38 -12.99 3.18
C ASP A 343 -17.36 -13.77 1.86
N LYS A 344 -17.20 -13.03 0.77
CA LYS A 344 -17.20 -13.51 -0.62
C LYS A 344 -16.04 -12.92 -1.40
N PHE A 345 -15.19 -13.77 -1.93
CA PHE A 345 -14.09 -13.40 -2.81
C PHE A 345 -14.55 -13.12 -4.23
N ALA A 346 -15.64 -13.78 -4.66
CA ALA A 346 -16.27 -13.57 -5.95
C ALA A 346 -17.78 -13.80 -5.86
N LYS A 347 -18.54 -13.06 -6.68
CA LYS A 347 -20.00 -13.19 -6.82
C LYS A 347 -20.34 -13.38 -8.28
N ASN A 348 -21.24 -14.33 -8.59
CA ASN A 348 -21.68 -14.64 -9.97
C ASN A 348 -20.48 -14.80 -10.93
N ARG A 349 -19.43 -15.48 -10.49
CA ARG A 349 -18.22 -15.67 -11.28
C ARG A 349 -18.35 -16.90 -12.16
N GLU A 350 -18.13 -16.74 -13.46
CA GLU A 350 -17.85 -17.89 -14.32
C GLU A 350 -16.51 -18.49 -13.92
N PHE A 351 -16.52 -19.75 -13.49
CA PHE A 351 -15.37 -20.39 -12.88
C PHE A 351 -15.32 -21.88 -13.24
N PRO A 352 -14.15 -22.50 -13.38
CA PRO A 352 -14.05 -23.93 -13.63
C PRO A 352 -14.81 -24.75 -12.60
N VAL A 353 -15.54 -25.77 -13.06
CA VAL A 353 -16.20 -26.73 -12.17
C VAL A 353 -15.18 -27.32 -11.22
N SER A 354 -15.35 -27.03 -9.94
CA SER A 354 -14.37 -27.34 -8.90
C SER A 354 -14.86 -28.42 -7.95
N GLU A 355 -13.93 -29.18 -7.43
CA GLU A 355 -14.17 -30.22 -6.43
C GLU A 355 -13.53 -29.87 -5.07
N ILE A 356 -14.03 -30.52 -4.01
CA ILE A 356 -13.43 -30.42 -2.67
C ILE A 356 -11.98 -30.92 -2.75
N GLY A 357 -11.06 -30.12 -2.20
CA GLY A 357 -9.63 -30.38 -2.24
C GLY A 357 -8.88 -29.68 -3.37
N ASP A 358 -9.59 -29.08 -4.35
CA ASP A 358 -8.93 -28.29 -5.41
C ASP A 358 -8.18 -27.11 -4.82
N LEU A 359 -6.98 -26.87 -5.34
CA LEU A 359 -6.10 -25.78 -4.93
C LEU A 359 -6.40 -24.52 -5.76
N LEU A 360 -6.80 -23.46 -5.07
CA LEU A 360 -7.07 -22.16 -5.65
C LEU A 360 -6.00 -21.15 -5.27
N VAL A 361 -5.73 -20.19 -6.15
CA VAL A 361 -4.96 -19.00 -5.86
C VAL A 361 -5.78 -17.74 -6.16
N ILE A 362 -5.77 -16.80 -5.22
CA ILE A 362 -6.34 -15.46 -5.38
C ILE A 362 -5.15 -14.52 -5.64
N HIS A 363 -5.17 -13.87 -6.81
CA HIS A 363 -4.07 -13.06 -7.31
C HIS A 363 -4.03 -11.66 -6.69
N ASP A 364 -2.88 -10.99 -6.82
CA ASP A 364 -2.65 -9.59 -6.50
C ASP A 364 -2.95 -9.25 -5.02
N THR A 365 -2.60 -10.15 -4.12
CA THR A 365 -2.85 -10.00 -2.68
C THR A 365 -1.63 -9.53 -1.89
N GLY A 366 -0.52 -9.19 -2.57
CA GLY A 366 0.73 -8.81 -1.94
C GLY A 366 0.69 -7.48 -1.19
N ALA A 367 -0.29 -6.62 -1.50
CA ALA A 367 -0.52 -5.36 -0.80
C ALA A 367 -1.98 -5.25 -0.36
N HIS A 368 -2.21 -4.73 0.85
CA HIS A 368 -3.55 -4.58 1.44
C HIS A 368 -4.34 -5.90 1.50
N GLY A 369 -3.63 -7.03 1.48
CA GLY A 369 -4.16 -8.36 1.73
C GLY A 369 -4.11 -8.68 3.21
N TYR A 370 -3.01 -9.28 3.66
CA TYR A 370 -2.80 -9.59 5.07
C TYR A 370 -2.96 -8.37 5.99
N SER A 371 -2.42 -7.21 5.59
CA SER A 371 -2.39 -6.00 6.43
C SER A 371 -3.77 -5.46 6.81
N MET A 372 -4.75 -5.58 5.92
CA MET A 372 -6.14 -5.16 6.20
C MET A 372 -6.97 -6.23 6.90
N GLY A 373 -6.40 -7.40 7.15
CA GLY A 373 -7.10 -8.46 7.85
C GLY A 373 -7.54 -8.07 9.26
N TYR A 374 -8.62 -8.66 9.71
CA TYR A 374 -9.23 -8.45 11.02
C TYR A 374 -9.57 -9.80 11.64
N GLN A 375 -10.10 -9.78 12.84
CA GLN A 375 -10.57 -11.01 13.51
C GLN A 375 -12.09 -10.93 13.70
N TYR A 376 -12.80 -11.86 13.10
CA TYR A 376 -14.24 -12.06 13.26
C TYR A 376 -14.50 -13.54 13.43
N ASN A 377 -15.52 -13.94 14.18
CA ASN A 377 -15.76 -15.29 14.65
C ASN A 377 -14.55 -15.92 15.37
N ALA A 378 -13.65 -15.12 15.93
CA ALA A 378 -12.37 -15.56 16.50
C ALA A 378 -11.51 -16.39 15.53
N LYS A 379 -11.65 -16.19 14.21
CA LYS A 379 -10.81 -16.86 13.22
C LYS A 379 -9.37 -16.36 13.33
N LEU A 380 -8.46 -17.31 13.35
CA LEU A 380 -7.02 -17.06 13.44
C LEU A 380 -6.47 -16.60 12.07
N ARG A 381 -5.46 -15.75 12.11
CA ARG A 381 -4.81 -15.23 10.91
C ARG A 381 -3.82 -16.22 10.34
N SER A 382 -3.72 -16.24 9.02
CA SER A 382 -2.89 -17.16 8.25
C SER A 382 -1.39 -16.85 8.31
N ALA A 383 -0.57 -17.77 7.81
CA ALA A 383 0.87 -17.56 7.61
C ALA A 383 1.16 -16.62 6.44
N GLU A 384 2.38 -16.05 6.45
CA GLU A 384 3.01 -15.38 5.31
C GLU A 384 4.31 -16.10 4.97
N ILE A 385 4.51 -16.41 3.69
CA ILE A 385 5.63 -17.19 3.17
C ILE A 385 6.29 -16.40 2.06
N LEU A 386 7.61 -16.36 2.03
CA LEU A 386 8.40 -15.76 0.97
C LEU A 386 8.95 -16.85 0.06
N LEU A 387 8.72 -16.74 -1.23
CA LEU A 387 9.44 -17.45 -2.27
C LEU A 387 10.67 -16.63 -2.62
N GLU A 388 11.83 -17.08 -2.17
CA GLU A 388 13.10 -16.39 -2.37
C GLU A 388 13.60 -16.52 -3.81
N GLU A 389 14.47 -15.61 -4.27
CA GLU A 389 15.10 -15.68 -5.60
C GLU A 389 15.84 -17.01 -5.83
N SER A 390 16.29 -17.65 -4.76
CA SER A 390 16.89 -19.01 -4.79
C SER A 390 15.90 -20.13 -5.17
N GLY A 391 14.59 -19.84 -5.17
CA GLY A 391 13.51 -20.81 -5.30
C GLY A 391 13.17 -21.54 -4.00
N GLN A 392 13.84 -21.22 -2.90
CA GLN A 392 13.49 -21.73 -1.57
C GLN A 392 12.29 -20.96 -0.99
N THR A 393 11.59 -21.57 -0.04
CA THR A 393 10.51 -20.92 0.71
C THR A 393 10.93 -20.67 2.14
N ARG A 394 10.62 -19.47 2.62
CA ARG A 394 10.89 -19.06 4.00
C ARG A 394 9.61 -18.57 4.68
N LEU A 395 9.33 -19.12 5.85
CA LEU A 395 8.26 -18.64 6.70
C LEU A 395 8.65 -17.25 7.25
N ILE A 396 7.91 -16.21 6.87
CA ILE A 396 8.16 -14.83 7.31
C ILE A 396 7.15 -14.33 8.34
N ARG A 397 6.04 -15.07 8.51
CA ARG A 397 5.08 -14.98 9.61
C ARG A 397 4.40 -16.33 9.78
N ARG A 398 4.40 -16.90 10.96
CA ARG A 398 3.61 -18.09 11.25
C ARG A 398 2.11 -17.79 11.31
N SER A 399 1.28 -18.79 11.12
CA SER A 399 -0.14 -18.69 11.46
C SER A 399 -0.31 -18.38 12.94
N GLU A 400 -1.37 -17.66 13.28
CA GLU A 400 -1.80 -17.50 14.67
C GLU A 400 -2.22 -18.85 15.26
N LYS A 401 -2.01 -18.98 16.56
CA LYS A 401 -2.52 -20.06 17.39
C LYS A 401 -3.56 -19.50 18.37
N PRO A 402 -4.39 -20.32 18.98
CA PRO A 402 -5.36 -19.86 19.99
C PRO A 402 -4.73 -18.99 21.08
N GLU A 403 -3.50 -19.32 21.51
CA GLU A 403 -2.75 -18.56 22.52
C GLU A 403 -2.48 -17.12 22.09
N ASP A 404 -2.25 -16.87 20.79
CA ASP A 404 -2.05 -15.51 20.27
C ASP A 404 -3.34 -14.68 20.37
N TYR A 405 -4.48 -15.29 20.09
CA TYR A 405 -5.78 -14.64 20.22
C TYR A 405 -6.09 -14.30 21.68
N PHE A 406 -5.71 -15.19 22.59
CA PHE A 406 -5.96 -15.06 24.02
C PHE A 406 -4.95 -14.21 24.76
N ALA A 407 -3.79 -13.88 24.13
CA ALA A 407 -2.69 -13.15 24.77
C ALA A 407 -3.08 -11.80 25.39
N THR A 408 -4.15 -11.19 24.88
CA THR A 408 -4.66 -9.90 25.37
C THR A 408 -5.86 -10.01 26.30
N LEU A 409 -6.38 -11.21 26.54
CA LEU A 409 -7.53 -11.43 27.42
C LEU A 409 -7.06 -11.49 28.88
N TYR A 410 -7.64 -10.62 29.71
CA TYR A 410 -7.30 -10.55 31.12
C TYR A 410 -8.13 -11.57 31.95
N GLY A 411 -7.47 -12.30 32.83
CA GLY A 411 -8.13 -13.21 33.77
C GLY A 411 -8.67 -14.52 33.15
N PHE A 412 -8.26 -14.84 31.92
CA PHE A 412 -8.64 -16.08 31.25
C PHE A 412 -7.44 -17.05 31.24
N ASP A 413 -7.63 -18.23 31.86
CA ASP A 413 -6.62 -19.29 31.96
C ASP A 413 -7.11 -20.51 31.17
N PHE A 414 -6.42 -20.87 30.10
CA PHE A 414 -6.76 -21.98 29.23
C PHE A 414 -6.23 -23.31 29.68
N GLU A 415 -5.34 -23.36 30.69
CA GLU A 415 -4.74 -24.59 31.19
C GLU A 415 -5.60 -25.26 32.25
N LYS A 416 -6.79 -24.72 32.54
CA LYS A 416 -7.74 -25.29 33.52
C LYS A 416 -8.96 -25.90 32.87
#